data_63639d8d337da05406d218f36fc31c82
#
_entry.id   63639d8d337da05406d218f36fc31c82
#
_cell.length_a   1.000
_cell.length_b   1.000
_cell.length_c   1.000
_cell.angle_alpha   90.00
_cell.angle_beta   90.00
_cell.angle_gamma   90.00
#
_symmetry.space_group_name_H-M   'P 1'
#
loop_
_entity.id
_entity.type
_entity.pdbx_description
1 polymer ?
#
loop_
_entity_poly.entity_id
_entity_poly.type
_entity_poly.pdbx_seq_one_letter_code
_entity_poly.pdbx_strand_id
1 'polypeptide(L)'
;LNKTETNRVNHSPQQDVGAIYKDLDDVLGETARMLMAVVESEFGKQVNYDDMSAFDLRIACDLNDEEAEVVLKIAHEPNNLLGISPKAGAQSALRQWVEAGHQIVIVTGRPPETRDVSVEWLQLNDLPHHEILLVDKYGRYEVHHCQITTLDELRNRPFSLAVEDAPSMATWLAETAGFTVALLDCPWNRDLVSHPLIR
;
A
#
# COMPACT_ATOMS: atom_id res chain seq x y z
N LEU A 1 -13.45 34.66 52.11
CA LEU A 1 -12.19 34.12 51.61
C LEU A 1 -12.44 32.71 51.04
N ASN A 2 -12.90 32.62 49.80
CA ASN A 2 -13.02 31.34 49.08
C ASN A 2 -11.89 31.28 48.08
N LYS A 3 -10.97 30.34 48.28
CA LYS A 3 -9.96 29.96 47.29
C LYS A 3 -10.61 28.97 46.33
N THR A 4 -10.81 29.40 45.11
CA THR A 4 -11.14 28.52 43.98
C THR A 4 -9.85 27.83 43.51
N GLU A 5 -9.68 26.54 43.82
CA GLU A 5 -8.67 25.69 43.23
C GLU A 5 -9.05 25.37 41.77
N THR A 6 -8.33 25.96 40.85
CA THR A 6 -8.39 25.61 39.42
C THR A 6 -7.68 24.29 39.24
N ASN A 7 -8.45 23.22 39.06
CA ASN A 7 -7.94 21.94 38.55
C ASN A 7 -7.34 22.14 37.16
N ARG A 8 -6.02 22.26 37.09
CA ARG A 8 -5.27 22.12 35.83
C ARG A 8 -5.26 20.64 35.46
N VAL A 9 -6.08 20.27 34.50
CA VAL A 9 -5.94 18.98 33.80
C VAL A 9 -4.60 19.01 33.09
N ASN A 10 -3.62 18.27 33.60
CA ASN A 10 -2.36 18.02 32.94
C ASN A 10 -2.66 17.16 31.69
N HIS A 11 -2.77 17.79 30.54
CA HIS A 11 -2.63 17.09 29.26
C HIS A 11 -1.16 16.70 29.17
N SER A 12 -0.87 15.43 29.41
CA SER A 12 0.41 14.84 29.00
C SER A 12 0.57 15.11 27.49
N PRO A 13 1.74 15.57 27.02
CA PRO A 13 1.95 15.71 25.59
C PRO A 13 1.73 14.34 24.98
N GLN A 14 0.72 14.23 24.08
CA GLN A 14 0.51 13.07 23.24
C GLN A 14 1.81 12.89 22.48
N GLN A 15 2.56 11.82 22.76
CA GLN A 15 3.76 11.50 22.02
C GLN A 15 3.35 11.38 20.56
N ASP A 16 3.98 12.18 19.71
CA ASP A 16 3.82 12.05 18.26
C ASP A 16 4.40 10.70 17.86
N VAL A 17 3.53 9.70 17.76
CA VAL A 17 3.89 8.29 17.51
C VAL A 17 4.30 8.06 16.06
N GLY A 18 4.28 9.12 15.24
CA GLY A 18 4.66 9.11 13.84
C GLY A 18 3.62 8.51 12.90
N ALA A 19 3.75 8.81 11.64
CA ALA A 19 2.91 8.27 10.59
C ALA A 19 3.41 6.89 10.14
N ILE A 20 2.48 6.01 9.77
CA ILE A 20 2.78 4.71 9.17
C ILE A 20 2.38 4.74 7.69
N TYR A 21 3.35 4.48 6.82
CA TYR A 21 3.13 4.21 5.42
C TYR A 21 2.54 2.80 5.26
N LYS A 22 1.44 2.68 4.52
CA LYS A 22 0.83 1.39 4.17
C LYS A 22 0.61 1.33 2.67
N ASP A 23 1.24 0.37 2.01
CA ASP A 23 0.81 0.04 0.65
C ASP A 23 -0.63 -0.51 0.65
N LEU A 24 -1.29 -0.43 -0.49
CA LEU A 24 -2.66 -0.88 -0.65
C LEU A 24 -2.71 -2.28 -1.27
N ASP A 25 -2.05 -2.45 -2.41
CA ASP A 25 -2.10 -3.67 -3.20
C ASP A 25 -1.20 -4.75 -2.56
N ASP A 26 -1.74 -5.94 -2.37
CA ASP A 26 -1.12 -7.07 -1.69
C ASP A 26 -0.60 -6.83 -0.25
N VAL A 27 -0.86 -5.65 0.31
CA VAL A 27 -0.67 -5.33 1.73
C VAL A 27 -2.01 -5.21 2.46
N LEU A 28 -2.99 -4.52 1.91
CA LEU A 28 -4.34 -4.40 2.46
C LEU A 28 -5.37 -5.20 1.68
N GLY A 29 -5.23 -5.29 0.36
CA GLY A 29 -6.09 -6.05 -0.54
C GLY A 29 -5.35 -7.22 -1.20
N GLU A 30 -6.06 -8.28 -1.56
CA GLU A 30 -5.53 -9.44 -2.27
C GLU A 30 -5.52 -9.19 -3.79
N THR A 31 -4.77 -8.16 -4.23
CA THR A 31 -4.77 -7.68 -5.61
C THR A 31 -4.19 -8.71 -6.58
N ALA A 32 -3.12 -9.41 -6.23
CA ALA A 32 -2.54 -10.46 -7.06
C ALA A 32 -3.55 -11.56 -7.39
N ARG A 33 -4.42 -11.94 -6.44
CA ARG A 33 -5.47 -12.94 -6.68
C ARG A 33 -6.50 -12.45 -7.70
N MET A 34 -6.87 -11.18 -7.65
CA MET A 34 -7.76 -10.56 -8.65
C MET A 34 -7.08 -10.52 -10.03
N LEU A 35 -5.78 -10.12 -10.09
CA LEU A 35 -5.02 -10.13 -11.33
C LEU A 35 -4.94 -11.52 -11.97
N MET A 36 -4.69 -12.55 -11.17
CA MET A 36 -4.67 -13.95 -11.64
C MET A 36 -6.04 -14.37 -12.22
N ALA A 37 -7.14 -13.98 -11.58
CA ALA A 37 -8.48 -14.27 -12.09
C ALA A 37 -8.74 -13.57 -13.44
N VAL A 38 -8.24 -12.35 -13.63
CA VAL A 38 -8.31 -11.65 -14.92
C VAL A 38 -7.46 -12.36 -15.96
N VAL A 39 -6.22 -12.78 -15.62
CA VAL A 39 -5.34 -13.54 -16.52
C VAL A 39 -5.99 -14.85 -16.97
N GLU A 40 -6.60 -15.58 -16.06
CA GLU A 40 -7.31 -16.83 -16.39
C GLU A 40 -8.51 -16.56 -17.30
N SER A 41 -9.30 -15.53 -16.99
CA SER A 41 -10.50 -15.17 -17.78
C SER A 41 -10.17 -14.74 -19.20
N GLU A 42 -9.15 -13.90 -19.37
CA GLU A 42 -8.83 -13.29 -20.67
C GLU A 42 -7.94 -14.20 -21.55
N PHE A 43 -7.03 -14.94 -20.93
CA PHE A 43 -6.00 -15.68 -21.66
C PHE A 43 -6.02 -17.20 -21.38
N GLY A 44 -6.86 -17.68 -20.49
CA GLY A 44 -6.92 -19.09 -20.09
C GLY A 44 -5.66 -19.59 -19.40
N LYS A 45 -4.77 -18.68 -18.95
CA LYS A 45 -3.53 -19.03 -18.26
C LYS A 45 -3.81 -19.16 -16.75
N GLN A 46 -3.65 -20.37 -16.23
CA GLN A 46 -3.80 -20.63 -14.79
C GLN A 46 -2.45 -20.47 -14.08
N VAL A 47 -2.41 -19.59 -13.12
CA VAL A 47 -1.24 -19.33 -12.26
C VAL A 47 -1.63 -19.66 -10.83
N ASN A 48 -0.78 -20.39 -10.11
CA ASN A 48 -0.98 -20.58 -8.68
C ASN A 48 -0.28 -19.44 -7.93
N TYR A 49 -0.95 -18.84 -6.94
CA TYR A 49 -0.43 -17.73 -6.15
C TYR A 49 0.96 -18.04 -5.55
N ASP A 50 1.13 -19.24 -5.00
CA ASP A 50 2.39 -19.63 -4.34
C ASP A 50 3.56 -19.83 -5.34
N ASP A 51 3.27 -19.95 -6.63
CA ASP A 51 4.24 -20.10 -7.71
C ASP A 51 4.64 -18.75 -8.36
N MET A 52 4.06 -17.63 -7.92
CA MET A 52 4.40 -16.29 -8.41
C MET A 52 5.80 -15.87 -7.93
N SER A 53 6.83 -16.22 -8.70
CA SER A 53 8.24 -15.98 -8.34
C SER A 53 8.74 -14.56 -8.65
N ALA A 54 7.91 -13.71 -9.25
CA ALA A 54 8.29 -12.35 -9.64
C ALA A 54 7.16 -11.36 -9.38
N PHE A 55 7.53 -10.13 -9.01
CA PHE A 55 6.58 -9.02 -8.88
C PHE A 55 6.05 -8.54 -10.24
N ASP A 56 6.87 -8.68 -11.30
CA ASP A 56 6.45 -8.35 -12.67
C ASP A 56 5.44 -9.40 -13.17
N LEU A 57 4.21 -8.94 -13.43
CA LEU A 57 3.11 -9.77 -13.90
C LEU A 57 3.43 -10.53 -15.21
N ARG A 58 4.27 -9.95 -16.08
CA ARG A 58 4.70 -10.59 -17.34
C ARG A 58 5.49 -11.86 -17.05
N ILE A 59 6.38 -11.80 -16.08
CA ILE A 59 7.19 -12.95 -15.65
C ILE A 59 6.34 -13.93 -14.85
N ALA A 60 5.58 -13.43 -13.89
CA ALA A 60 4.78 -14.25 -12.99
C ALA A 60 3.68 -15.06 -13.70
N CYS A 61 3.09 -14.50 -14.76
CA CYS A 61 1.97 -15.09 -15.50
C CYS A 61 2.30 -15.45 -16.95
N ASP A 62 3.59 -15.40 -17.36
CA ASP A 62 4.02 -15.66 -18.74
C ASP A 62 3.23 -14.82 -19.76
N LEU A 63 3.17 -13.51 -19.56
CA LEU A 63 2.46 -12.56 -20.40
C LEU A 63 3.46 -11.77 -21.26
N ASN A 64 3.05 -11.46 -22.49
CA ASN A 64 3.73 -10.42 -23.26
C ASN A 64 3.28 -9.02 -22.82
N ASP A 65 3.91 -7.95 -23.35
CA ASP A 65 3.61 -6.59 -22.95
C ASP A 65 2.15 -6.19 -23.24
N GLU A 66 1.62 -6.58 -24.39
CA GLU A 66 0.23 -6.28 -24.79
C GLU A 66 -0.79 -6.99 -23.89
N GLU A 67 -0.54 -8.26 -23.56
CA GLU A 67 -1.38 -9.03 -22.63
C GLU A 67 -1.37 -8.40 -21.22
N ALA A 68 -0.19 -7.99 -20.74
CA ALA A 68 -0.05 -7.35 -19.44
C ALA A 68 -0.78 -6.00 -19.37
N GLU A 69 -0.73 -5.20 -20.44
CA GLU A 69 -1.50 -3.95 -20.54
C GLU A 69 -3.01 -4.19 -20.49
N VAL A 70 -3.50 -5.22 -21.18
CA VAL A 70 -4.92 -5.61 -21.14
C VAL A 70 -5.33 -6.00 -19.73
N VAL A 71 -4.54 -6.85 -19.05
CA VAL A 71 -4.80 -7.25 -17.66
C VAL A 71 -4.86 -6.05 -16.73
N LEU A 72 -3.88 -5.15 -16.79
CA LEU A 72 -3.84 -3.96 -15.94
C LEU A 72 -5.01 -3.02 -16.21
N LYS A 73 -5.40 -2.85 -17.47
CA LYS A 73 -6.57 -2.05 -17.84
C LYS A 73 -7.85 -2.60 -17.23
N ILE A 74 -8.09 -3.91 -17.36
CA ILE A 74 -9.27 -4.57 -16.79
C ILE A 74 -9.22 -4.52 -15.26
N ALA A 75 -8.06 -4.78 -14.66
CA ALA A 75 -7.89 -4.75 -13.21
C ALA A 75 -8.20 -3.39 -12.59
N HIS A 76 -7.93 -2.30 -13.31
CA HIS A 76 -8.23 -0.95 -12.84
C HIS A 76 -9.68 -0.50 -13.10
N GLU A 77 -10.53 -1.33 -13.67
CA GLU A 77 -11.96 -1.04 -13.77
C GLU A 77 -12.59 -0.99 -12.35
N PRO A 78 -13.51 -0.04 -12.09
CA PRO A 78 -14.07 0.16 -10.76
C PRO A 78 -14.64 -1.11 -10.11
N ASN A 79 -15.35 -1.94 -10.88
CA ASN A 79 -15.94 -3.18 -10.35
C ASN A 79 -14.89 -4.18 -9.89
N ASN A 80 -13.76 -4.29 -10.59
CA ASN A 80 -12.67 -5.18 -10.23
C ASN A 80 -11.94 -4.67 -8.98
N LEU A 81 -11.68 -3.37 -8.90
CA LEU A 81 -11.06 -2.76 -7.73
C LEU A 81 -11.95 -2.89 -6.48
N LEU A 82 -13.26 -2.67 -6.61
CA LEU A 82 -14.20 -2.85 -5.50
C LEU A 82 -14.36 -4.32 -5.10
N GLY A 83 -14.15 -5.25 -6.04
CA GLY A 83 -14.22 -6.68 -5.82
C GLY A 83 -13.01 -7.29 -5.11
N ILE A 84 -11.91 -6.54 -4.90
CA ILE A 84 -10.72 -7.05 -4.22
C ILE A 84 -11.07 -7.41 -2.77
N SER A 85 -10.76 -8.64 -2.36
CA SER A 85 -10.92 -9.06 -0.96
C SER A 85 -9.88 -8.38 -0.07
N PRO A 86 -10.25 -7.86 1.10
CA PRO A 86 -9.26 -7.36 2.05
C PRO A 86 -8.43 -8.53 2.61
N LYS A 87 -7.13 -8.29 2.84
CA LYS A 87 -6.27 -9.29 3.49
C LYS A 87 -6.74 -9.56 4.92
N ALA A 88 -6.68 -10.83 5.30
CA ALA A 88 -7.03 -11.26 6.65
C ALA A 88 -6.18 -10.52 7.69
N GLY A 89 -6.84 -9.91 8.68
CA GLY A 89 -6.17 -9.15 9.74
C GLY A 89 -5.86 -7.68 9.39
N ALA A 90 -5.99 -7.23 8.15
CA ALA A 90 -5.71 -5.84 7.76
C ALA A 90 -6.52 -4.82 8.59
N GLN A 91 -7.83 -5.03 8.71
CA GLN A 91 -8.71 -4.14 9.48
C GLN A 91 -8.30 -4.07 10.97
N SER A 92 -8.06 -5.23 11.60
CA SER A 92 -7.68 -5.27 13.01
C SER A 92 -6.33 -4.62 13.28
N ALA A 93 -5.36 -4.80 12.39
CA ALA A 93 -4.04 -4.18 12.50
C ALA A 93 -4.13 -2.64 12.37
N LEU A 94 -4.88 -2.14 11.38
CA LEU A 94 -5.06 -0.70 11.21
C LEU A 94 -5.78 -0.07 12.41
N ARG A 95 -6.82 -0.72 12.94
CA ARG A 95 -7.53 -0.22 14.13
C ARG A 95 -6.60 -0.14 15.35
N GLN A 96 -5.80 -1.18 15.60
CA GLN A 96 -4.84 -1.19 16.72
C GLN A 96 -3.83 -0.05 16.59
N TRP A 97 -3.33 0.25 15.40
CA TRP A 97 -2.40 1.35 15.20
C TRP A 97 -3.06 2.73 15.36
N VAL A 98 -4.28 2.90 14.87
CA VAL A 98 -5.05 4.13 15.11
C VAL A 98 -5.33 4.32 16.60
N GLU A 99 -5.72 3.28 17.30
CA GLU A 99 -5.94 3.30 18.76
C GLU A 99 -4.66 3.60 19.55
N ALA A 100 -3.50 3.17 19.03
CA ALA A 100 -2.18 3.52 19.56
C ALA A 100 -1.73 4.95 19.23
N GLY A 101 -2.52 5.70 18.44
CA GLY A 101 -2.27 7.10 18.10
C GLY A 101 -1.48 7.33 16.83
N HIS A 102 -1.21 6.28 16.03
CA HIS A 102 -0.53 6.42 14.75
C HIS A 102 -1.42 7.04 13.67
N GLN A 103 -0.83 7.88 12.83
CA GLN A 103 -1.45 8.33 11.58
C GLN A 103 -1.22 7.25 10.51
N ILE A 104 -2.29 6.80 9.87
CA ILE A 104 -2.19 5.82 8.78
C ILE A 104 -2.27 6.55 7.44
N VAL A 105 -1.23 6.42 6.64
CA VAL A 105 -1.15 6.99 5.29
C VAL A 105 -1.10 5.83 4.29
N ILE A 106 -2.13 5.73 3.47
CA ILE A 106 -2.16 4.77 2.38
C ILE A 106 -1.32 5.32 1.23
N VAL A 107 -0.42 4.52 0.70
CA VAL A 107 0.48 4.92 -0.39
C VAL A 107 0.41 3.88 -1.50
N THR A 108 -0.22 4.22 -2.61
CA THR A 108 -0.47 3.25 -3.70
C THR A 108 0.13 3.72 -5.01
N GLY A 109 0.58 2.76 -5.83
CA GLY A 109 1.04 2.98 -7.20
C GLY A 109 -0.08 2.92 -8.26
N ARG A 110 -1.35 2.86 -7.83
CA ARG A 110 -2.49 2.84 -8.74
C ARG A 110 -2.60 4.13 -9.57
N PRO A 111 -3.19 4.07 -10.78
CA PRO A 111 -3.42 5.26 -11.62
C PRO A 111 -4.27 6.32 -10.91
N PRO A 112 -4.04 7.62 -11.20
CA PRO A 112 -4.77 8.73 -10.58
C PRO A 112 -6.29 8.64 -10.67
N GLU A 113 -6.79 8.16 -11.80
CA GLU A 113 -8.23 7.97 -12.08
C GLU A 113 -8.90 6.94 -11.16
N THR A 114 -8.12 6.08 -10.50
CA THR A 114 -8.65 5.09 -9.55
C THR A 114 -8.74 5.60 -8.11
N ARG A 115 -8.42 6.87 -7.87
CA ARG A 115 -8.39 7.45 -6.52
C ARG A 115 -9.71 7.28 -5.78
N ASP A 116 -10.80 7.70 -6.41
CA ASP A 116 -12.11 7.71 -5.75
C ASP A 116 -12.62 6.29 -5.46
N VAL A 117 -12.44 5.36 -6.40
CA VAL A 117 -12.80 3.95 -6.19
C VAL A 117 -11.90 3.28 -5.14
N SER A 118 -10.64 3.68 -5.03
CA SER A 118 -9.74 3.18 -3.97
C SER A 118 -10.17 3.66 -2.58
N VAL A 119 -10.60 4.92 -2.47
CA VAL A 119 -11.19 5.46 -1.23
C VAL A 119 -12.49 4.74 -0.88
N GLU A 120 -13.37 4.52 -1.85
CA GLU A 120 -14.61 3.77 -1.67
C GLU A 120 -14.32 2.34 -1.19
N TRP A 121 -13.34 1.65 -1.79
CA TRP A 121 -12.93 0.31 -1.38
C TRP A 121 -12.45 0.28 0.08
N LEU A 122 -11.62 1.26 0.50
CA LEU A 122 -11.16 1.38 1.90
C LEU A 122 -12.34 1.57 2.87
N GLN A 123 -13.33 2.36 2.49
CA GLN A 123 -14.54 2.61 3.29
C GLN A 123 -15.43 1.37 3.40
N LEU A 124 -15.70 0.70 2.27
CA LEU A 124 -16.52 -0.51 2.23
C LEU A 124 -15.94 -1.65 3.07
N ASN A 125 -14.61 -1.73 3.15
CA ASN A 125 -13.92 -2.74 3.95
C ASN A 125 -13.57 -2.27 5.38
N ASP A 126 -14.05 -1.08 5.80
CA ASP A 126 -13.87 -0.54 7.15
C ASP A 126 -12.38 -0.49 7.55
N LEU A 127 -11.53 -0.01 6.62
CA LEU A 127 -10.09 0.13 6.77
C LEU A 127 -9.75 1.59 7.18
N PRO A 128 -9.51 1.86 8.46
CA PRO A 128 -9.27 3.22 8.93
C PRO A 128 -7.95 3.77 8.39
N HIS A 129 -8.02 4.98 7.87
CA HIS A 129 -6.86 5.72 7.35
C HIS A 129 -7.08 7.22 7.51
N HIS A 130 -6.00 8.00 7.42
CA HIS A 130 -6.02 9.45 7.58
C HIS A 130 -5.74 10.16 6.24
N GLU A 131 -4.97 9.53 5.37
CA GLU A 131 -4.58 10.10 4.09
C GLU A 131 -4.41 8.99 3.05
N ILE A 132 -4.64 9.29 1.77
CA ILE A 132 -4.27 8.45 0.63
C ILE A 132 -3.39 9.24 -0.33
N LEU A 133 -2.23 8.70 -0.65
CA LEU A 133 -1.27 9.22 -1.62
C LEU A 133 -1.17 8.28 -2.80
N LEU A 134 -1.38 8.82 -3.99
CA LEU A 134 -1.03 8.13 -5.23
C LEU A 134 0.39 8.54 -5.59
N VAL A 135 1.25 7.54 -5.75
CA VAL A 135 2.68 7.76 -5.97
C VAL A 135 3.11 7.05 -7.24
N ASP A 136 3.84 7.74 -8.10
CA ASP A 136 4.47 7.09 -9.25
C ASP A 136 5.66 6.24 -8.80
N LYS A 137 5.35 5.06 -8.25
CA LYS A 137 6.36 4.09 -7.76
C LYS A 137 7.23 3.51 -8.87
N TYR A 138 6.78 3.60 -10.14
CA TYR A 138 7.35 2.82 -11.26
C TYR A 138 7.67 3.67 -12.50
N GLY A 139 7.57 5.01 -12.41
CA GLY A 139 7.85 5.92 -13.53
C GLY A 139 6.85 5.78 -14.70
N ARG A 140 5.57 5.54 -14.39
CA ARG A 140 4.53 5.29 -15.40
C ARG A 140 3.74 6.52 -15.79
N TYR A 141 3.83 7.61 -15.01
CA TYR A 141 2.98 8.79 -15.19
C TYR A 141 3.80 10.01 -15.55
N GLU A 142 3.23 10.88 -16.39
CA GLU A 142 3.85 12.17 -16.68
C GLU A 142 3.85 13.05 -15.41
N VAL A 143 4.97 13.71 -15.15
CA VAL A 143 5.29 14.48 -13.92
C VAL A 143 4.30 15.63 -13.63
N HIS A 144 3.35 15.90 -14.50
CA HIS A 144 2.43 17.04 -14.40
C HIS A 144 1.01 16.69 -13.90
N HIS A 145 0.78 15.47 -13.46
CA HIS A 145 -0.50 15.13 -12.83
C HIS A 145 -0.53 15.66 -11.38
N CYS A 146 -1.28 16.74 -11.15
CA CYS A 146 -1.42 17.41 -9.84
C CYS A 146 -1.97 16.50 -8.70
N GLN A 147 -2.28 15.25 -8.99
CA GLN A 147 -2.81 14.25 -8.02
C GLN A 147 -1.78 13.19 -7.63
N ILE A 148 -0.57 13.24 -8.21
CA ILE A 148 0.49 12.25 -7.94
C ILE A 148 1.56 12.87 -7.05
N THR A 149 1.85 12.19 -5.96
CA THR A 149 2.99 12.49 -5.11
C THR A 149 4.25 11.88 -5.72
N THR A 150 5.30 12.65 -5.85
CA THR A 150 6.59 12.17 -6.33
C THR A 150 7.33 11.36 -5.25
N LEU A 151 8.26 10.50 -5.66
CA LEU A 151 9.13 9.79 -4.71
C LEU A 151 9.97 10.77 -3.85
N ASP A 152 10.40 11.90 -4.42
CA ASP A 152 11.13 12.94 -3.65
C ASP A 152 10.26 13.61 -2.58
N GLU A 153 8.99 13.84 -2.84
CA GLU A 153 8.04 14.33 -1.84
C GLU A 153 7.77 13.25 -0.78
N LEU A 154 7.63 12.00 -1.20
CA LEU A 154 7.37 10.86 -0.30
C LEU A 154 8.52 10.67 0.71
N ARG A 155 9.79 10.73 0.25
CA ARG A 155 10.96 10.57 1.14
C ARG A 155 11.10 11.64 2.22
N ASN A 156 10.48 12.81 2.02
CA ASN A 156 10.49 13.91 2.99
C ASN A 156 9.36 13.79 4.02
N ARG A 157 8.52 12.76 3.95
CA ARG A 157 7.46 12.50 4.92
C ARG A 157 8.02 11.83 6.18
N PRO A 158 7.53 12.17 7.38
CA PRO A 158 8.04 11.61 8.64
C PRO A 158 7.41 10.24 8.96
N PHE A 159 7.66 9.22 8.13
CA PHE A 159 7.19 7.88 8.42
C PHE A 159 8.06 7.19 9.47
N SER A 160 7.42 6.65 10.51
CA SER A 160 8.10 5.82 11.54
C SER A 160 8.25 4.36 11.11
N LEU A 161 7.37 3.91 10.22
CA LEU A 161 7.35 2.56 9.67
C LEU A 161 6.71 2.60 8.28
N ALA A 162 7.23 1.81 7.36
CA ALA A 162 6.57 1.49 6.09
C ALA A 162 6.19 0.00 6.07
N VAL A 163 5.02 -0.32 5.50
CA VAL A 163 4.61 -1.71 5.23
C VAL A 163 4.36 -1.85 3.74
N GLU A 164 5.10 -2.75 3.12
CA GLU A 164 5.22 -2.89 1.67
C GLU A 164 5.36 -4.38 1.31
N ASP A 165 5.01 -4.77 0.09
CA ASP A 165 5.21 -6.12 -0.45
C ASP A 165 6.15 -6.13 -1.67
N ALA A 166 6.24 -5.01 -2.41
CA ALA A 166 7.04 -4.88 -3.61
C ALA A 166 8.55 -4.77 -3.28
N PRO A 167 9.41 -5.69 -3.79
CA PRO A 167 10.85 -5.70 -3.46
C PRO A 167 11.56 -4.40 -3.80
N SER A 168 11.29 -3.85 -4.98
CA SER A 168 11.93 -2.61 -5.46
C SER A 168 11.55 -1.41 -4.59
N MET A 169 10.29 -1.31 -4.19
CA MET A 169 9.83 -0.22 -3.35
C MET A 169 10.33 -0.38 -1.91
N ALA A 170 10.35 -1.59 -1.36
CA ALA A 170 10.93 -1.86 -0.05
C ALA A 170 12.41 -1.48 0.01
N THR A 171 13.18 -1.83 -1.03
CA THR A 171 14.59 -1.44 -1.17
C THR A 171 14.74 0.08 -1.24
N TRP A 172 13.96 0.76 -2.06
CA TRP A 172 14.00 2.22 -2.17
C TRP A 172 13.65 2.92 -0.85
N LEU A 173 12.60 2.45 -0.16
CA LEU A 173 12.20 2.97 1.16
C LEU A 173 13.31 2.82 2.21
N ALA A 174 14.01 1.69 2.20
CA ALA A 174 15.09 1.42 3.14
C ALA A 174 16.38 2.17 2.79
N GLU A 175 16.84 2.07 1.55
CA GLU A 175 18.18 2.56 1.14
C GLU A 175 18.18 4.05 0.79
N THR A 176 17.10 4.54 0.14
CA THR A 176 17.03 5.91 -0.36
C THR A 176 16.31 6.84 0.60
N ALA A 177 15.15 6.39 1.13
CA ALA A 177 14.38 7.19 2.06
C ALA A 177 14.80 7.00 3.54
N GLY A 178 15.47 5.90 3.87
CA GLY A 178 15.97 5.62 5.22
C GLY A 178 14.88 5.15 6.20
N PHE A 179 13.76 4.63 5.71
CA PHE A 179 12.67 4.17 6.54
C PHE A 179 12.87 2.71 6.98
N THR A 180 12.39 2.38 8.18
CA THR A 180 12.20 0.97 8.56
C THR A 180 11.03 0.40 7.77
N VAL A 181 11.22 -0.76 7.14
CA VAL A 181 10.22 -1.43 6.31
C VAL A 181 9.86 -2.77 6.92
N ALA A 182 8.57 -2.98 7.16
CA ALA A 182 8.01 -4.30 7.38
C ALA A 182 7.58 -4.86 6.01
N LEU A 183 8.34 -5.81 5.50
CA LEU A 183 8.04 -6.46 4.23
C LEU A 183 7.05 -7.60 4.47
N LEU A 184 5.88 -7.51 3.86
CA LEU A 184 4.89 -8.56 3.95
C LEU A 184 5.35 -9.76 3.13
N ASP A 185 5.42 -10.97 3.73
CA ASP A 185 5.84 -12.19 3.02
C ASP A 185 4.87 -12.50 1.87
N CYS A 186 5.37 -12.34 0.67
CA CYS A 186 4.70 -12.67 -0.58
C CYS A 186 5.62 -13.54 -1.45
N PRO A 187 5.08 -14.42 -2.31
CA PRO A 187 5.90 -15.33 -3.11
C PRO A 187 7.00 -14.62 -3.93
N TRP A 188 6.72 -13.43 -4.43
CA TRP A 188 7.61 -12.64 -5.29
C TRP A 188 8.72 -11.87 -4.55
N ASN A 189 8.75 -11.88 -3.22
CA ASN A 189 9.75 -11.12 -2.46
C ASN A 189 10.64 -11.99 -1.57
N ARG A 190 10.47 -13.31 -1.59
CA ARG A 190 11.21 -14.25 -0.74
C ARG A 190 12.72 -14.28 -1.00
N ASP A 191 13.12 -13.94 -2.24
CA ASP A 191 14.52 -13.88 -2.62
C ASP A 191 15.16 -12.49 -2.41
N LEU A 192 14.43 -11.55 -1.77
CA LEU A 192 14.98 -10.23 -1.50
C LEU A 192 16.20 -10.32 -0.57
N VAL A 193 17.28 -9.68 -0.99
CA VAL A 193 18.52 -9.64 -0.19
C VAL A 193 18.26 -8.95 1.15
N SER A 194 18.77 -9.53 2.23
CA SER A 194 18.62 -9.00 3.59
C SER A 194 19.16 -7.58 3.70
N HIS A 195 18.38 -6.68 4.30
CA HIS A 195 18.78 -5.29 4.57
C HIS A 195 18.48 -4.93 6.04
N PRO A 196 19.35 -4.14 6.75
CA PRO A 196 19.15 -3.82 8.16
C PRO A 196 17.83 -3.12 8.50
N LEU A 197 17.25 -2.37 7.56
CA LEU A 197 15.99 -1.67 7.74
C LEU A 197 14.77 -2.43 7.21
N ILE A 198 14.94 -3.60 6.57
CA ILE A 198 13.84 -4.46 6.10
C ILE A 198 13.68 -5.64 7.06
N ARG A 199 12.46 -5.87 7.50
CA ARG A 199 12.08 -6.93 8.44
C ARG A 199 10.97 -7.78 7.86
#